data_52e94b0fa11dc618579d4acd15c8b3f7
#
_entry.id   52e94b0fa11dc618579d4acd15c8b3f7
#
_cell.length_a   1.000
_cell.length_b   1.000
_cell.length_c   1.000
_cell.angle_alpha   90.00
_cell.angle_beta   90.00
_cell.angle_gamma   90.00
#
_symmetry.space_group_name_H-M   'P 1'
#
loop_
_entity.id
_entity.type
_entity.pdbx_description
1 polymer ?
#
loop_
_entity_poly.entity_id
_entity_poly.type
_entity_poly.pdbx_seq_one_letter_code
_entity_poly.pdbx_strand_id
1 'polypeptide(L)'
;GSPAMPRPTSRRRFLKTLGLNAAALPFLTNLPSLGFAGSTSRKKRFVVMFSPNGTIQKQFWPDRQGPDFDIKPILKPLEPYRDQMLVLNGVCDKVKGDGDSHMRGMACLLTGIELFPGNIQGGSHTPAGWSTGISLDQELKNVFQANPETKTRFGSLEFGVMVPDRA
;
A
#
# COMPACT_ATOMS: atom_id res chain seq x y z
N GLY A 1 37.77 -36.56 -8.33
CA GLY A 1 36.71 -36.00 -9.12
C GLY A 1 36.06 -34.85 -8.39
N SER A 2 36.24 -33.57 -8.88
CA SER A 2 35.57 -32.40 -8.30
C SER A 2 34.06 -32.45 -8.55
N PRO A 3 33.25 -32.10 -7.59
CA PRO A 3 31.78 -32.01 -7.80
C PRO A 3 31.47 -30.87 -8.77
N ALA A 4 30.74 -31.18 -9.83
CA ALA A 4 30.28 -30.19 -10.81
C ALA A 4 29.33 -29.20 -10.15
N MET A 5 29.65 -27.90 -10.24
CA MET A 5 28.73 -26.84 -9.78
C MET A 5 27.41 -26.90 -10.54
N PRO A 6 26.27 -26.74 -9.84
CA PRO A 6 24.96 -26.72 -10.49
C PRO A 6 24.89 -25.49 -11.42
N ARG A 7 24.56 -25.74 -12.70
CA ARG A 7 24.37 -24.67 -13.69
C ARG A 7 23.21 -23.76 -13.26
N PRO A 8 23.35 -22.42 -13.34
CA PRO A 8 22.27 -21.52 -12.99
C PRO A 8 21.05 -21.79 -13.88
N THR A 9 19.92 -22.03 -13.25
CA THR A 9 18.65 -22.27 -13.92
C THR A 9 18.21 -20.98 -14.61
N SER A 10 17.98 -21.03 -15.92
CA SER A 10 17.52 -19.83 -16.66
C SER A 10 16.14 -19.44 -16.15
N ARG A 11 15.83 -18.12 -16.12
CA ARG A 11 14.53 -17.55 -15.71
C ARG A 11 13.34 -18.28 -16.38
N ARG A 12 13.50 -18.61 -17.64
CA ARG A 12 12.47 -19.33 -18.42
C ARG A 12 12.21 -20.74 -17.89
N ARG A 13 13.24 -21.44 -17.40
CA ARG A 13 13.12 -22.79 -16.84
C ARG A 13 12.48 -22.75 -15.46
N PHE A 14 12.82 -21.75 -14.64
CA PHE A 14 12.20 -21.50 -13.34
C PHE A 14 10.68 -21.21 -13.48
N LEU A 15 10.29 -20.36 -14.41
CA LEU A 15 8.88 -20.03 -14.66
C LEU A 15 8.08 -21.21 -15.20
N LYS A 16 8.68 -22.05 -16.06
CA LYS A 16 8.06 -23.29 -16.51
C LYS A 16 7.85 -24.28 -15.37
N THR A 17 8.80 -24.37 -14.45
CA THR A 17 8.70 -25.27 -13.28
C THR A 17 7.62 -24.82 -12.29
N LEU A 18 7.33 -23.53 -12.21
CA LEU A 18 6.25 -22.99 -11.39
C LEU A 18 4.86 -23.09 -12.03
N GLY A 19 4.74 -23.63 -13.25
CA GLY A 19 3.45 -23.78 -13.94
C GLY A 19 2.76 -22.46 -14.29
N LEU A 20 3.51 -21.35 -14.35
CA LEU A 20 2.97 -20.05 -14.70
C LEU A 20 2.62 -19.99 -16.19
N ASN A 21 1.39 -19.65 -16.50
CA ASN A 21 0.92 -19.44 -17.87
C ASN A 21 1.68 -18.32 -18.57
N ALA A 22 1.86 -18.43 -19.89
CA ALA A 22 2.52 -17.42 -20.70
C ALA A 22 1.92 -15.99 -20.54
N ALA A 23 0.66 -15.89 -20.14
CA ALA A 23 0.00 -14.63 -19.83
C ALA A 23 0.59 -13.88 -18.61
N ALA A 24 1.21 -14.59 -17.66
CA ALA A 24 1.86 -13.95 -16.51
C ALA A 24 3.28 -13.45 -16.82
N LEU A 25 3.89 -13.93 -17.89
CA LEU A 25 5.27 -13.56 -18.29
C LEU A 25 5.47 -12.06 -18.50
N PRO A 26 4.59 -11.33 -19.20
CA PRO A 26 4.75 -9.89 -19.38
C PRO A 26 4.71 -9.11 -18.06
N PHE A 27 3.93 -9.60 -17.09
CA PHE A 27 3.85 -9.00 -15.76
C PHE A 27 5.16 -9.20 -14.97
N LEU A 28 5.69 -10.42 -14.98
CA LEU A 28 6.89 -10.79 -14.23
C LEU A 28 8.17 -10.18 -14.82
N THR A 29 8.27 -10.08 -16.14
CA THR A 29 9.44 -9.50 -16.82
C THR A 29 9.58 -8.00 -16.61
N ASN A 30 8.50 -7.32 -16.24
CA ASN A 30 8.48 -5.88 -15.98
C ASN A 30 8.52 -5.53 -14.47
N LEU A 31 8.70 -6.51 -13.57
CA LEU A 31 8.94 -6.25 -12.17
C LEU A 31 10.41 -5.88 -11.96
N PRO A 32 10.75 -4.62 -11.66
CA PRO A 32 12.15 -4.18 -11.51
C PRO A 32 12.89 -4.89 -10.38
N SER A 33 12.14 -5.44 -9.41
CA SER A 33 12.67 -6.17 -8.25
C SER A 33 13.21 -7.56 -8.60
N LEU A 34 12.88 -8.13 -9.75
CA LEU A 34 13.40 -9.41 -10.22
C LEU A 34 14.61 -9.26 -11.17
N GLY A 35 14.99 -8.04 -11.52
CA GLY A 35 16.16 -7.74 -12.32
C GLY A 35 17.35 -7.41 -11.43
N PHE A 36 18.48 -8.10 -11.60
CA PHE A 36 19.75 -7.65 -11.05
C PHE A 36 20.06 -6.25 -11.60
N ALA A 37 20.26 -5.31 -10.70
CA ALA A 37 20.37 -3.90 -11.01
C ALA A 37 21.63 -3.57 -11.82
N GLY A 38 21.42 -3.20 -13.06
CA GLY A 38 22.20 -2.09 -13.59
C GLY A 38 21.76 -0.82 -12.84
N SER A 39 22.63 0.14 -12.66
CA SER A 39 22.45 1.37 -11.90
C SER A 39 21.41 2.35 -12.48
N THR A 40 20.25 1.88 -12.86
CA THR A 40 19.11 2.72 -13.19
C THR A 40 18.47 3.16 -11.90
N SER A 41 18.36 4.46 -11.69
CA SER A 41 17.62 5.08 -10.60
C SER A 41 16.30 4.33 -10.38
N ARG A 42 16.13 3.74 -9.18
CA ARG A 42 14.89 2.99 -8.87
C ARG A 42 13.72 3.96 -8.89
N LYS A 43 12.71 3.64 -9.67
CA LYS A 43 11.48 4.42 -9.70
C LYS A 43 10.84 4.44 -8.31
N LYS A 44 10.40 5.60 -7.88
CA LYS A 44 9.72 5.78 -6.59
C LYS A 44 8.42 4.98 -6.57
N ARG A 45 8.10 4.43 -5.42
CA ARG A 45 6.84 3.72 -5.16
C ARG A 45 6.22 4.28 -3.89
N PHE A 46 4.94 4.49 -3.93
CA PHE A 46 4.14 4.84 -2.77
C PHE A 46 3.27 3.63 -2.42
N VAL A 47 3.35 3.17 -1.18
CA VAL A 47 2.59 2.00 -0.71
C VAL A 47 1.79 2.41 0.51
N VAL A 48 0.50 2.15 0.50
CA VAL A 48 -0.39 2.33 1.64
C VAL A 48 -0.86 0.97 2.10
N MET A 49 -0.72 0.71 3.39
CA MET A 49 -1.30 -0.46 4.05
C MET A 49 -2.27 0.04 5.11
N PHE A 50 -3.54 -0.24 4.91
CA PHE A 50 -4.60 0.16 5.82
C PHE A 50 -5.12 -1.03 6.62
N SER A 51 -5.24 -0.85 7.94
CA SER A 51 -5.88 -1.80 8.84
C SER A 51 -6.98 -1.08 9.62
N PRO A 52 -8.26 -1.44 9.40
CA PRO A 52 -9.40 -0.67 9.92
C PRO A 52 -9.71 -0.91 11.41
N ASN A 53 -9.18 -1.96 12.02
CA ASN A 53 -9.65 -2.43 13.33
C ASN A 53 -9.02 -1.73 14.54
N GLY A 54 -8.44 -0.56 14.35
CA GLY A 54 -7.82 0.22 15.42
C GLY A 54 -6.47 -0.36 15.89
N THR A 55 -5.95 0.21 16.97
CA THR A 55 -4.61 -0.10 17.47
C THR A 55 -4.61 -0.09 19.01
N ILE A 56 -3.94 -1.05 19.63
CA ILE A 56 -3.70 -1.05 21.07
C ILE A 56 -2.65 0.03 21.38
N GLN A 57 -3.11 1.20 21.78
CA GLN A 57 -2.30 2.41 21.87
C GLN A 57 -1.02 2.22 22.72
N LYS A 58 -1.15 1.62 23.88
CA LYS A 58 -0.01 1.38 24.81
C LYS A 58 1.07 0.46 24.24
N GLN A 59 0.72 -0.36 23.25
CA GLN A 59 1.65 -1.29 22.61
C GLN A 59 2.14 -0.81 21.25
N PHE A 60 1.66 0.33 20.78
CA PHE A 60 1.99 0.91 19.48
C PHE A 60 2.78 2.21 19.62
N TRP A 61 2.22 3.19 20.36
CA TRP A 61 2.84 4.52 20.44
C TRP A 61 4.06 4.51 21.34
N PRO A 62 5.22 4.99 20.85
CA PRO A 62 6.40 5.20 21.68
C PRO A 62 6.11 6.14 22.86
N ASP A 63 6.74 5.89 24.00
CA ASP A 63 6.65 6.78 25.17
C ASP A 63 7.55 8.01 25.00
N ARG A 64 8.64 7.86 24.23
CA ARG A 64 9.60 8.95 23.97
C ARG A 64 9.40 9.52 22.58
N GLN A 65 9.55 10.82 22.46
CA GLN A 65 9.53 11.55 21.19
C GLN A 65 10.97 11.74 20.66
N GLY A 66 11.07 12.09 19.38
CA GLY A 66 12.34 12.35 18.72
C GLY A 66 12.99 11.11 18.10
N PRO A 67 14.25 11.22 17.65
CA PRO A 67 14.90 10.15 16.89
C PRO A 67 15.17 8.88 17.72
N ASP A 68 15.30 9.02 19.05
CA ASP A 68 15.60 7.92 19.97
C ASP A 68 14.34 7.33 20.60
N PHE A 69 13.24 7.27 19.86
CA PHE A 69 12.01 6.68 20.38
C PHE A 69 12.15 5.17 20.65
N ASP A 70 11.38 4.68 21.60
CA ASP A 70 11.34 3.27 21.98
C ASP A 70 10.44 2.47 21.01
N ILE A 71 10.90 1.30 20.63
CA ILE A 71 10.13 0.39 19.78
C ILE A 71 9.16 -0.43 20.63
N LYS A 72 7.88 -0.20 20.47
CA LYS A 72 6.80 -0.94 21.13
C LYS A 72 6.58 -2.32 20.49
N PRO A 73 5.93 -3.26 21.20
CA PRO A 73 5.73 -4.63 20.71
C PRO A 73 5.13 -4.73 19.31
N ILE A 74 4.13 -3.91 18.99
CA ILE A 74 3.47 -3.92 17.66
C ILE A 74 4.42 -3.44 16.55
N LEU A 75 5.34 -2.53 16.87
CA LEU A 75 6.33 -2.00 15.93
C LEU A 75 7.61 -2.87 15.86
N LYS A 76 7.77 -3.87 16.72
CA LYS A 76 8.97 -4.70 16.79
C LYS A 76 9.41 -5.32 15.47
N PRO A 77 8.53 -5.81 14.59
CA PRO A 77 8.92 -6.31 13.27
C PRO A 77 9.59 -5.26 12.37
N LEU A 78 9.38 -3.98 12.63
CA LEU A 78 9.94 -2.86 11.88
C LEU A 78 11.24 -2.32 12.50
N GLU A 79 11.70 -2.84 13.62
CA GLU A 79 12.91 -2.39 14.33
C GLU A 79 14.15 -2.29 13.43
N PRO A 80 14.41 -3.21 12.46
CA PRO A 80 15.53 -3.08 11.54
C PRO A 80 15.50 -1.83 10.64
N TYR A 81 14.34 -1.20 10.53
CA TYR A 81 14.11 0.00 9.71
C TYR A 81 13.91 1.26 10.55
N ARG A 82 14.24 1.23 11.85
CA ARG A 82 14.00 2.32 12.79
C ARG A 82 14.47 3.67 12.27
N ASP A 83 15.67 3.74 11.71
CA ASP A 83 16.26 4.98 11.20
C ASP A 83 15.56 5.52 9.94
N GLN A 84 14.65 4.75 9.37
CA GLN A 84 13.84 5.09 8.20
C GLN A 84 12.35 5.25 8.56
N MET A 85 12.01 5.16 9.85
CA MET A 85 10.63 5.21 10.34
C MET A 85 10.28 6.59 10.87
N LEU A 86 9.05 6.99 10.62
CA LEU A 86 8.39 8.11 11.27
C LEU A 86 7.08 7.62 11.89
N VAL A 87 6.98 7.63 13.21
CA VAL A 87 5.76 7.25 13.94
C VAL A 87 5.01 8.52 14.30
N LEU A 88 3.84 8.72 13.71
CA LEU A 88 3.02 9.91 13.90
C LEU A 88 1.90 9.62 14.91
N ASN A 89 1.85 10.40 15.99
CA ASN A 89 0.77 10.35 16.96
C ASN A 89 -0.03 11.67 16.91
N GLY A 90 -1.36 11.56 17.06
CA GLY A 90 -2.24 12.72 17.06
C GLY A 90 -2.67 13.21 15.66
N VAL A 91 -2.24 12.55 14.59
CA VAL A 91 -2.79 12.77 13.26
C VAL A 91 -4.10 12.01 13.15
N CYS A 92 -5.17 12.70 12.83
CA CYS A 92 -6.49 12.10 12.67
C CYS A 92 -7.26 12.76 11.54
N ASP A 93 -8.12 11.98 10.91
CA ASP A 93 -9.14 12.48 10.01
C ASP A 93 -10.26 13.15 10.83
N LYS A 94 -10.48 14.45 10.57
CA LYS A 94 -11.54 15.25 11.20
C LYS A 94 -12.68 15.57 10.26
N VAL A 95 -12.75 14.90 9.11
CA VAL A 95 -13.81 15.10 8.14
C VAL A 95 -15.17 14.80 8.78
N LYS A 96 -16.11 15.67 8.52
CA LYS A 96 -17.54 15.56 8.89
C LYS A 96 -18.34 15.33 7.62
N GLY A 97 -19.64 15.43 7.69
CA GLY A 97 -20.56 15.22 6.59
C GLY A 97 -21.32 13.90 6.74
N ASP A 98 -21.89 13.42 5.65
CA ASP A 98 -22.72 12.23 5.63
C ASP A 98 -21.94 10.95 6.00
N GLY A 99 -22.65 9.92 6.37
CA GLY A 99 -22.08 8.67 6.81
C GLY A 99 -21.68 8.64 8.28
N ASP A 100 -21.48 7.44 8.80
CA ASP A 100 -20.95 7.21 10.14
C ASP A 100 -19.42 7.20 10.19
N SER A 101 -18.86 6.92 11.35
CA SER A 101 -17.40 6.86 11.54
C SER A 101 -16.73 5.75 10.75
N HIS A 102 -17.42 4.63 10.48
CA HIS A 102 -16.87 3.54 9.69
C HIS A 102 -16.74 3.95 8.22
N MET A 103 -17.79 4.51 7.65
CA MET A 103 -17.80 4.98 6.26
C MET A 103 -16.77 6.09 6.04
N ARG A 104 -16.79 7.12 6.89
CA ARG A 104 -15.85 8.25 6.80
C ARG A 104 -14.40 7.81 7.05
N GLY A 105 -14.16 6.95 8.03
CA GLY A 105 -12.82 6.47 8.35
C GLY A 105 -12.15 5.75 7.19
N MET A 106 -12.88 5.00 6.40
CA MET A 106 -12.35 4.30 5.23
C MET A 106 -12.31 5.18 3.99
N ALA A 107 -13.42 5.84 3.66
CA ALA A 107 -13.56 6.55 2.39
C ALA A 107 -12.88 7.92 2.39
N CYS A 108 -12.66 8.54 3.56
CA CYS A 108 -12.01 9.85 3.66
C CYS A 108 -10.52 9.78 4.01
N LEU A 109 -9.98 8.60 4.37
CA LEU A 109 -8.60 8.43 4.84
C LEU A 109 -7.55 9.04 3.90
N LEU A 110 -7.67 8.80 2.62
CA LEU A 110 -6.72 9.29 1.61
C LEU A 110 -7.24 10.48 0.81
N THR A 111 -8.47 10.90 1.04
CA THR A 111 -9.05 12.06 0.37
C THR A 111 -9.10 13.30 1.26
N GLY A 112 -9.32 13.13 2.57
CA GLY A 112 -9.52 14.22 3.51
C GLY A 112 -10.74 15.09 3.19
N ILE A 113 -11.69 14.59 2.41
CA ILE A 113 -12.86 15.32 1.91
C ILE A 113 -14.14 14.57 2.29
N GLU A 114 -15.22 15.30 2.45
CA GLU A 114 -16.53 14.77 2.80
C GLU A 114 -17.07 13.78 1.76
N LEU A 115 -17.94 12.89 2.21
CA LEU A 115 -18.71 12.01 1.34
C LEU A 115 -19.88 12.78 0.71
N PHE A 116 -20.27 12.39 -0.50
CA PHE A 116 -21.52 12.86 -1.08
C PHE A 116 -22.71 12.40 -0.23
N PRO A 117 -23.80 13.20 -0.18
CA PRO A 117 -25.08 12.69 0.29
C PRO A 117 -25.53 11.50 -0.56
N GLY A 118 -26.17 10.52 0.06
CA GLY A 118 -26.73 9.40 -0.70
C GLY A 118 -26.86 8.14 0.13
N ASN A 119 -27.15 7.04 -0.54
CA ASN A 119 -27.39 5.73 0.06
C ASN A 119 -26.64 4.62 -0.71
N ILE A 120 -25.43 4.90 -1.13
CA ILE A 120 -24.58 3.93 -1.86
C ILE A 120 -23.91 3.00 -0.84
N GLN A 121 -23.40 3.58 0.24
CA GLN A 121 -22.83 2.82 1.35
C GLN A 121 -23.96 2.46 2.32
N GLY A 122 -24.59 1.32 2.10
CA GLY A 122 -25.71 0.84 2.89
C GLY A 122 -25.29 0.21 4.23
N GLY A 123 -26.26 -0.06 5.09
CA GLY A 123 -26.10 -0.81 6.34
C GLY A 123 -25.90 0.03 7.60
N SER A 124 -25.88 1.33 7.52
CA SER A 124 -25.86 2.27 8.65
C SER A 124 -27.15 3.08 8.76
N HIS A 125 -27.42 3.63 9.95
CA HIS A 125 -28.49 4.61 10.16
C HIS A 125 -28.20 5.97 9.52
N THR A 126 -26.97 6.20 9.07
CA THR A 126 -26.50 7.41 8.41
C THR A 126 -25.84 7.04 7.08
N PRO A 127 -26.65 6.72 6.04
CA PRO A 127 -26.13 6.35 4.74
C PRO A 127 -25.33 7.51 4.10
N ALA A 128 -24.43 7.17 3.19
CA ALA A 128 -23.64 8.15 2.45
C ALA A 128 -23.38 7.70 1.01
N GLY A 129 -22.97 8.65 0.15
CA GLY A 129 -22.38 8.41 -1.15
C GLY A 129 -20.89 8.15 -1.09
N TRP A 130 -20.24 8.24 -2.25
CA TRP A 130 -18.78 8.12 -2.36
C TRP A 130 -18.07 9.41 -1.93
N SER A 131 -16.75 9.36 -1.81
CA SER A 131 -15.93 10.55 -1.56
C SER A 131 -16.06 11.58 -2.69
N THR A 132 -16.06 12.86 -2.33
CA THR A 132 -16.20 13.97 -3.28
C THR A 132 -14.90 14.32 -4.00
N GLY A 133 -13.78 13.72 -3.63
CA GLY A 133 -12.47 14.06 -4.20
C GLY A 133 -11.62 12.85 -4.55
N ILE A 134 -10.58 13.13 -5.31
CA ILE A 134 -9.57 12.13 -5.66
C ILE A 134 -8.71 11.80 -4.44
N SER A 135 -8.33 10.54 -4.29
CA SER A 135 -7.44 10.10 -3.22
C SER A 135 -5.98 10.42 -3.53
N LEU A 136 -5.18 10.60 -2.48
CA LEU A 136 -3.76 10.92 -2.57
C LEU A 136 -2.97 9.93 -3.44
N ASP A 137 -3.24 8.64 -3.32
CA ASP A 137 -2.59 7.60 -4.11
C ASP A 137 -2.91 7.73 -5.61
N GLN A 138 -4.15 8.06 -5.96
CA GLN A 138 -4.55 8.27 -7.34
C GLN A 138 -3.97 9.58 -7.91
N GLU A 139 -3.87 10.64 -7.10
CA GLU A 139 -3.19 11.87 -7.52
C GLU A 139 -1.70 11.62 -7.75
N LEU A 140 -1.02 10.91 -6.86
CA LEU A 140 0.38 10.53 -7.05
C LEU A 140 0.57 9.65 -8.29
N LYS A 141 -0.37 8.73 -8.55
CA LYS A 141 -0.39 7.96 -9.81
C LYS A 141 -0.40 8.90 -11.02
N ASN A 142 -1.27 9.89 -11.04
CA ASN A 142 -1.37 10.84 -12.15
C ASN A 142 -0.04 11.60 -12.34
N VAL A 143 0.56 12.10 -11.28
CA VAL A 143 1.86 12.79 -11.30
C VAL A 143 2.97 11.87 -11.84
N PHE A 144 3.06 10.63 -11.35
CA PHE A 144 4.11 9.71 -11.79
C PHE A 144 3.93 9.24 -13.23
N GLN A 145 2.70 9.07 -13.69
CA GLN A 145 2.41 8.65 -15.05
C GLN A 145 2.58 9.76 -16.09
N ALA A 146 2.45 11.01 -15.68
CA ALA A 146 2.66 12.15 -16.56
C ALA A 146 4.13 12.35 -16.96
N ASN A 147 5.08 11.89 -16.11
CA ASN A 147 6.51 12.04 -16.39
C ASN A 147 7.11 10.75 -16.96
N PRO A 148 7.70 10.77 -18.17
CA PRO A 148 8.30 9.59 -18.81
C PRO A 148 9.36 8.87 -17.94
N GLU A 149 10.11 9.61 -17.10
CA GLU A 149 11.15 9.03 -16.26
C GLU A 149 10.58 8.27 -15.06
N THR A 150 9.43 8.67 -14.54
CA THR A 150 8.77 8.01 -13.41
C THR A 150 7.69 7.04 -13.83
N LYS A 151 7.18 7.17 -15.06
CA LYS A 151 6.14 6.32 -15.61
C LYS A 151 6.46 4.85 -15.49
N THR A 152 5.47 4.08 -15.06
CA THR A 152 5.50 2.62 -14.99
C THR A 152 4.44 2.02 -15.90
N ARG A 153 4.50 0.70 -16.15
CA ARG A 153 3.49 0.01 -16.97
C ARG A 153 2.09 0.10 -16.36
N PHE A 154 1.99 -0.01 -15.05
CA PHE A 154 0.77 0.17 -14.29
C PHE A 154 0.93 1.41 -13.41
N GLY A 155 -0.05 2.29 -13.42
CA GLY A 155 -0.03 3.51 -12.62
C GLY A 155 -0.22 3.22 -11.14
N SER A 156 -1.17 2.33 -10.83
CA SER A 156 -1.48 1.88 -9.50
C SER A 156 -1.83 0.40 -9.50
N LEU A 157 -1.81 -0.21 -8.31
CA LEU A 157 -2.28 -1.56 -8.03
C LEU A 157 -3.03 -1.51 -6.70
N GLU A 158 -4.32 -1.81 -6.73
CA GLU A 158 -5.16 -1.84 -5.54
C GLU A 158 -5.48 -3.30 -5.18
N PHE A 159 -5.32 -3.61 -3.91
CA PHE A 159 -5.58 -4.94 -3.38
C PHE A 159 -6.48 -4.85 -2.15
N GLY A 160 -7.48 -5.71 -2.09
CA GLY A 160 -8.32 -5.90 -0.92
C GLY A 160 -8.17 -7.31 -0.37
N VAL A 161 -8.26 -7.44 0.95
CA VAL A 161 -8.30 -8.73 1.64
C VAL A 161 -9.67 -8.86 2.29
N MET A 162 -10.38 -9.93 1.96
CA MET A 162 -11.75 -10.20 2.46
C MET A 162 -12.73 -9.03 2.19
N VAL A 163 -12.64 -8.45 1.00
CA VAL A 163 -13.61 -7.44 0.56
C VAL A 163 -14.96 -8.14 0.34
N PRO A 164 -16.04 -7.69 0.99
CA PRO A 164 -17.35 -8.28 0.78
C PRO A 164 -17.89 -7.99 -0.63
N ASP A 165 -18.70 -8.92 -1.17
CA ASP A 165 -19.24 -8.84 -2.54
C ASP A 165 -20.15 -7.61 -2.79
N ARG A 166 -20.45 -6.84 -1.75
CA ARG A 166 -21.32 -5.66 -1.78
C ARG A 166 -20.65 -4.45 -1.11
N ALA A 167 -19.37 -4.31 -1.28
CA ALA A 167 -18.65 -3.11 -0.85
C ALA A 167 -18.69 -2.01 -1.94
#